data_84fd04b511d78508d2d9f45b3dc0fc87
#
_entry.id   84fd04b511d78508d2d9f45b3dc0fc87
#
_cell.length_a   1.000
_cell.length_b   1.000
_cell.length_c   1.000
_cell.angle_alpha   90.00
_cell.angle_beta   90.00
_cell.angle_gamma   90.00
#
_symmetry.space_group_name_H-M   'P 1'
#
loop_
_entity.id
_entity.type
_entity.pdbx_description
1 polymer ?
#
loop_
_entity_poly.entity_id
_entity_poly.type
_entity_poly.pdbx_seq_one_letter_code
_entity_poly.pdbx_strand_id
1 'polypeptide(L)'
;YITENNIVCPKCGKQNFTDIREFNLMFKTFQGVTEDSSSVVYLRPETAQGIFVNFKNVQRTSRKKVPFGIGQIGKSFRNEITPGNFTFRTREFEQMELEFFCAPGTDLEWHAYWKEYCMNFLLNLGIRKENLRFRDHSPEELAFYSNATADIEFVFPFGWGELWGIADRTDYDLKQHMEHSGESMEYMDPITNEKYVPYCIEPSLGADRVALAFLVEAYDEEELEGGDTRVVMHLHPALAPIKAAVLPLSKKLDEGATAVYEQLSKKFNCEYDNAGSI
;
A
#
# COMPACT_ATOMS: atom_id res chain seq x y z
N TYR A 1 -6.58 7.79 -31.56
CA TYR A 1 -7.73 7.18 -30.88
C TYR A 1 -8.96 8.10 -30.90
N ILE A 2 -8.90 9.34 -30.34
CA ILE A 2 -10.06 10.29 -30.30
C ILE A 2 -10.56 10.59 -31.69
N THR A 3 -9.66 10.90 -32.62
CA THR A 3 -9.97 11.26 -34.02
C THR A 3 -10.45 10.04 -34.82
N GLU A 4 -9.79 8.90 -34.66
CA GLU A 4 -10.12 7.64 -35.36
C GLU A 4 -11.50 7.08 -34.94
N ASN A 5 -11.86 7.26 -33.68
CA ASN A 5 -13.14 6.78 -33.13
C ASN A 5 -14.24 7.85 -33.10
N ASN A 6 -14.01 9.01 -33.71
CA ASN A 6 -14.98 10.13 -33.76
C ASN A 6 -15.58 10.49 -32.39
N ILE A 7 -14.77 10.46 -31.34
CA ILE A 7 -15.23 10.75 -29.99
C ILE A 7 -15.62 12.23 -29.86
N VAL A 8 -16.80 12.50 -29.34
CA VAL A 8 -17.33 13.83 -29.09
C VAL A 8 -17.40 14.13 -27.58
N CYS A 9 -17.28 15.37 -27.21
CA CYS A 9 -17.44 15.79 -25.81
C CYS A 9 -18.87 15.47 -25.33
N PRO A 10 -19.07 14.70 -24.26
CA PRO A 10 -20.39 14.33 -23.77
C PRO A 10 -21.22 15.51 -23.24
N LYS A 11 -20.56 16.64 -22.92
CA LYS A 11 -21.26 17.85 -22.44
C LYS A 11 -21.69 18.79 -23.55
N CYS A 12 -20.91 18.94 -24.63
CA CYS A 12 -21.21 19.94 -25.68
C CYS A 12 -21.33 19.37 -27.08
N GLY A 13 -21.12 18.08 -27.29
CA GLY A 13 -21.22 17.40 -28.58
C GLY A 13 -20.15 17.78 -29.63
N LYS A 14 -19.18 18.59 -29.27
CA LYS A 14 -18.10 19.06 -30.17
C LYS A 14 -16.89 18.16 -30.09
N GLN A 15 -16.09 18.13 -31.17
CA GLN A 15 -14.80 17.45 -31.24
C GLN A 15 -13.60 18.39 -30.98
N ASN A 16 -13.85 19.55 -30.39
CA ASN A 16 -12.80 20.53 -30.05
C ASN A 16 -12.07 20.07 -28.81
N PHE A 17 -11.11 19.20 -28.96
CA PHE A 17 -10.18 18.83 -27.91
C PHE A 17 -8.94 19.74 -27.99
N THR A 18 -8.32 19.97 -26.83
CA THR A 18 -7.00 20.64 -26.76
C THR A 18 -5.94 19.71 -27.35
N ASP A 19 -4.83 20.28 -27.80
CA ASP A 19 -3.67 19.51 -28.23
C ASP A 19 -3.22 18.52 -27.14
N ILE A 20 -2.69 17.38 -27.59
CA ILE A 20 -2.05 16.40 -26.69
C ILE A 20 -0.86 17.08 -26.06
N ARG A 21 -0.81 17.04 -24.72
CA ARG A 21 0.31 17.54 -23.94
C ARG A 21 1.04 16.38 -23.30
N GLU A 22 2.36 16.43 -23.31
CA GLU A 22 3.15 15.50 -22.53
C GLU A 22 2.87 15.69 -21.04
N PHE A 23 2.65 14.58 -20.35
CA PHE A 23 2.41 14.56 -18.93
C PHE A 23 3.51 13.75 -18.25
N ASN A 24 4.17 14.33 -17.25
CA ASN A 24 5.16 13.65 -16.44
C ASN A 24 4.53 13.28 -15.11
N LEU A 25 4.43 11.97 -14.85
CA LEU A 25 3.92 11.43 -13.58
C LEU A 25 4.82 11.76 -12.40
N MET A 26 6.14 11.96 -12.61
CA MET A 26 7.08 12.32 -11.56
C MET A 26 7.03 13.82 -11.28
N PHE A 27 7.00 14.18 -9.99
CA PHE A 27 7.20 15.57 -9.58
C PHE A 27 8.62 16.01 -9.82
N LYS A 28 8.76 17.10 -10.55
CA LYS A 28 10.00 17.79 -10.79
C LYS A 28 10.18 18.92 -9.75
N THR A 29 11.37 19.04 -9.20
CA THR A 29 11.75 20.14 -8.32
C THR A 29 13.22 20.52 -8.55
N PHE A 30 13.74 21.45 -7.79
CA PHE A 30 15.12 21.95 -7.92
C PHE A 30 15.85 21.82 -6.58
N GLN A 31 17.12 21.44 -6.65
CA GLN A 31 17.99 21.40 -5.49
C GLN A 31 18.85 22.67 -5.45
N GLY A 32 18.94 23.31 -4.27
CA GLY A 32 19.71 24.54 -4.10
C GLY A 32 18.85 25.80 -4.24
N VAL A 33 19.53 26.94 -4.41
CA VAL A 33 18.89 28.28 -4.42
C VAL A 33 18.53 28.79 -5.81
N THR A 34 19.01 28.14 -6.87
CA THR A 34 18.76 28.52 -8.27
C THR A 34 17.96 27.44 -8.98
N GLU A 35 17.01 27.88 -9.80
CA GLU A 35 16.17 26.99 -10.63
C GLU A 35 16.75 26.94 -12.06
N ASP A 36 17.69 26.04 -12.27
CA ASP A 36 18.31 25.80 -13.58
C ASP A 36 18.26 24.32 -13.97
N SER A 37 18.62 24.00 -15.21
CA SER A 37 18.54 22.61 -15.70
C SER A 37 19.48 21.64 -15.00
N SER A 38 20.56 22.13 -14.39
CA SER A 38 21.54 21.29 -13.66
C SER A 38 21.11 21.00 -12.24
N SER A 39 20.18 21.77 -11.69
CA SER A 39 19.64 21.62 -10.33
C SER A 39 18.35 20.80 -10.25
N VAL A 40 17.85 20.31 -11.40
CA VAL A 40 16.61 19.54 -11.48
C VAL A 40 16.75 18.21 -10.76
N VAL A 41 15.78 17.91 -9.88
CA VAL A 41 15.61 16.60 -9.24
C VAL A 41 14.15 16.17 -9.31
N TYR A 42 13.91 14.88 -9.17
CA TYR A 42 12.56 14.32 -9.17
C TYR A 42 12.28 13.66 -7.83
N LEU A 43 11.06 13.86 -7.32
CA LEU A 43 10.58 13.12 -6.17
C LEU A 43 10.27 11.68 -6.59
N ARG A 44 10.57 10.72 -5.73
CA ARG A 44 10.38 9.30 -6.04
C ARG A 44 8.88 8.96 -6.18
N PRO A 45 8.47 8.23 -7.23
CA PRO A 45 7.08 7.80 -7.43
C PRO A 45 6.73 6.50 -6.72
N GLU A 46 7.76 5.81 -6.17
CA GLU A 46 7.67 4.53 -5.45
C GLU A 46 8.85 4.38 -4.48
N THR A 47 8.74 3.48 -3.53
CA THR A 47 9.82 3.18 -2.58
C THR A 47 10.73 2.04 -3.06
N ALA A 48 10.32 1.26 -4.06
CA ALA A 48 11.00 0.08 -4.59
C ALA A 48 12.45 0.33 -4.98
N GLN A 49 12.74 1.40 -5.72
CA GLN A 49 14.10 1.67 -6.23
C GLN A 49 15.12 1.88 -5.11
N GLY A 50 14.70 2.45 -3.98
CA GLY A 50 15.54 2.57 -2.79
C GLY A 50 15.91 1.22 -2.18
N ILE A 51 15.03 0.23 -2.32
CA ILE A 51 15.28 -1.15 -1.86
C ILE A 51 16.29 -1.83 -2.79
N PHE A 52 16.10 -1.74 -4.11
CA PHE A 52 17.03 -2.34 -5.08
C PHE A 52 18.45 -1.78 -4.97
N VAL A 53 18.61 -0.46 -4.81
CA VAL A 53 19.92 0.18 -4.55
C VAL A 53 20.62 -0.44 -3.34
N ASN A 54 19.85 -0.77 -2.29
CA ASN A 54 20.39 -1.31 -1.04
C ASN A 54 20.47 -2.85 -1.00
N PHE A 55 20.04 -3.56 -2.04
CA PHE A 55 19.99 -5.03 -2.06
C PHE A 55 21.29 -5.67 -1.57
N LYS A 56 22.43 -5.34 -2.21
CA LYS A 56 23.74 -5.91 -1.84
C LYS A 56 24.18 -5.52 -0.44
N ASN A 57 23.91 -4.28 -0.02
CA ASN A 57 24.25 -3.81 1.31
C ASN A 57 23.51 -4.62 2.38
N VAL A 58 22.18 -4.75 2.23
CA VAL A 58 21.34 -5.52 3.15
C VAL A 58 21.74 -6.99 3.15
N GLN A 59 21.92 -7.61 1.97
CA GLN A 59 22.30 -9.02 1.84
C GLN A 59 23.62 -9.33 2.57
N ARG A 60 24.64 -8.46 2.41
CA ARG A 60 25.94 -8.63 3.06
C ARG A 60 25.88 -8.38 4.56
N THR A 61 25.30 -7.27 5.01
CA THR A 61 25.30 -6.87 6.42
C THR A 61 24.43 -7.77 7.30
N SER A 62 23.29 -8.20 6.76
CA SER A 62 22.37 -9.12 7.47
C SER A 62 22.66 -10.61 7.21
N ARG A 63 23.62 -10.93 6.31
CA ARG A 63 23.99 -12.30 5.94
C ARG A 63 22.80 -13.14 5.49
N LYS A 64 21.83 -12.52 4.81
CA LYS A 64 20.63 -13.21 4.34
C LYS A 64 20.95 -14.11 3.15
N LYS A 65 20.28 -15.27 3.14
CA LYS A 65 20.23 -16.18 2.00
C LYS A 65 18.92 -15.95 1.26
N VAL A 66 18.94 -16.16 -0.06
CA VAL A 66 17.72 -16.21 -0.87
C VAL A 66 16.95 -17.49 -0.50
N PRO A 67 15.62 -17.47 -0.27
CA PRO A 67 14.77 -16.28 -0.42
C PRO A 67 14.81 -15.35 0.82
N PHE A 68 14.71 -14.06 0.61
CA PHE A 68 14.50 -13.06 1.68
C PHE A 68 13.83 -11.80 1.13
N GLY A 69 13.19 -11.03 2.01
CA GLY A 69 12.54 -9.79 1.64
C GLY A 69 13.14 -8.57 2.34
N ILE A 70 12.99 -7.42 1.71
CA ILE A 70 13.29 -6.10 2.28
C ILE A 70 12.02 -5.27 2.18
N GLY A 71 11.47 -4.88 3.33
CA GLY A 71 10.29 -4.01 3.39
C GLY A 71 10.70 -2.57 3.65
N GLN A 72 9.95 -1.64 3.07
CA GLN A 72 10.06 -0.21 3.30
C GLN A 72 8.69 0.42 3.43
N ILE A 73 8.55 1.34 4.39
CA ILE A 73 7.40 2.23 4.51
C ILE A 73 7.94 3.65 4.36
N GLY A 74 7.35 4.43 3.47
CA GLY A 74 7.81 5.79 3.23
C GLY A 74 6.95 6.57 2.25
N LYS A 75 7.23 7.86 2.14
CA LYS A 75 6.54 8.76 1.23
C LYS A 75 6.89 8.47 -0.22
N SER A 76 5.85 8.46 -1.05
CA SER A 76 5.94 8.44 -2.51
C SER A 76 5.09 9.57 -3.10
N PHE A 77 5.44 9.99 -4.31
CA PHE A 77 4.87 11.18 -4.92
C PHE A 77 4.53 10.91 -6.38
N ARG A 78 3.28 11.07 -6.73
CA ARG A 78 2.81 10.95 -8.12
C ARG A 78 2.05 12.19 -8.53
N ASN A 79 2.43 12.81 -9.63
CA ASN A 79 1.77 14.00 -10.14
C ASN A 79 0.44 13.65 -10.80
N GLU A 80 -0.51 13.16 -10.00
CA GLU A 80 -1.83 12.72 -10.45
C GLU A 80 -2.61 13.84 -11.14
N ILE A 81 -3.16 13.55 -12.32
CA ILE A 81 -3.98 14.51 -13.07
C ILE A 81 -5.27 14.80 -12.31
N THR A 82 -5.91 13.77 -11.76
CA THR A 82 -7.20 13.85 -11.10
C THR A 82 -7.15 13.16 -9.72
N PRO A 83 -6.60 13.81 -8.69
CA PRO A 83 -6.74 13.34 -7.32
C PRO A 83 -8.22 13.28 -6.94
N GLY A 84 -8.60 12.36 -6.06
CA GLY A 84 -9.99 12.23 -5.64
C GLY A 84 -10.25 11.06 -4.72
N ASN A 85 -11.50 10.93 -4.31
CA ASN A 85 -11.98 9.89 -3.40
C ASN A 85 -11.21 9.89 -2.08
N PHE A 86 -11.14 11.08 -1.44
CA PHE A 86 -10.43 11.30 -0.17
C PHE A 86 -8.96 10.83 -0.26
N THR A 87 -8.52 9.88 0.60
CA THR A 87 -7.14 9.37 0.60
C THR A 87 -6.89 8.27 -0.43
N PHE A 88 -7.88 7.90 -1.25
CA PHE A 88 -7.72 6.83 -2.25
C PHE A 88 -6.73 7.22 -3.36
N ARG A 89 -6.78 8.46 -3.85
CA ARG A 89 -5.88 8.97 -4.89
C ARG A 89 -5.39 10.38 -4.55
N THR A 90 -4.17 10.45 -4.06
CA THR A 90 -3.49 11.67 -3.64
C THR A 90 -2.16 11.82 -4.37
N ARG A 91 -1.58 13.02 -4.37
CA ARG A 91 -0.27 13.27 -5.01
C ARG A 91 0.92 12.94 -4.11
N GLU A 92 0.72 12.99 -2.81
CA GLU A 92 1.65 12.53 -1.77
C GLU A 92 0.95 11.47 -0.93
N PHE A 93 1.58 10.32 -0.75
CA PHE A 93 1.01 9.20 0.00
C PHE A 93 2.11 8.39 0.68
N GLU A 94 1.75 7.61 1.68
CA GLU A 94 2.64 6.61 2.25
C GLU A 94 2.44 5.27 1.54
N GLN A 95 3.55 4.72 1.09
CA GLN A 95 3.61 3.43 0.44
C GLN A 95 4.31 2.42 1.34
N MET A 96 3.79 1.20 1.37
CA MET A 96 4.40 0.04 2.01
C MET A 96 4.72 -0.96 0.92
N GLU A 97 6.01 -1.19 0.69
CA GLU A 97 6.49 -2.14 -0.32
C GLU A 97 7.40 -3.18 0.32
N LEU A 98 7.27 -4.39 -0.17
CA LEU A 98 8.16 -5.51 0.11
C LEU A 98 8.75 -6.00 -1.20
N GLU A 99 10.07 -5.95 -1.31
CA GLU A 99 10.78 -6.63 -2.39
C GLU A 99 11.28 -7.97 -1.88
N PHE A 100 10.61 -9.03 -2.32
CA PHE A 100 10.93 -10.40 -1.92
C PHE A 100 11.75 -11.08 -3.02
N PHE A 101 13.02 -11.32 -2.71
CA PHE A 101 13.99 -11.90 -3.63
C PHE A 101 13.98 -13.42 -3.56
N CYS A 102 13.82 -14.09 -4.71
CA CYS A 102 13.76 -15.54 -4.83
C CYS A 102 14.66 -16.05 -5.95
N ALA A 103 14.87 -17.38 -6.00
CA ALA A 103 15.61 -18.00 -7.08
C ALA A 103 14.79 -17.97 -8.38
N PRO A 104 15.42 -17.72 -9.56
CA PRO A 104 14.73 -17.83 -10.83
C PRO A 104 14.06 -19.19 -11.02
N GLY A 105 12.82 -19.18 -11.56
CA GLY A 105 12.01 -20.38 -11.74
C GLY A 105 11.18 -20.79 -10.51
N THR A 106 11.32 -20.09 -9.37
CA THR A 106 10.45 -20.26 -8.21
C THR A 106 9.49 -19.07 -8.01
N ASP A 107 9.56 -18.10 -8.88
CA ASP A 107 8.85 -16.83 -8.87
C ASP A 107 7.32 -16.98 -8.85
N LEU A 108 6.75 -17.81 -9.72
CA LEU A 108 5.31 -18.01 -9.78
C LEU A 108 4.75 -18.70 -8.51
N GLU A 109 5.53 -19.58 -7.87
CA GLU A 109 5.14 -20.17 -6.58
C GLU A 109 5.12 -19.10 -5.48
N TRP A 110 6.13 -18.25 -5.45
CA TRP A 110 6.21 -17.15 -4.49
C TRP A 110 5.17 -16.07 -4.76
N HIS A 111 4.86 -15.78 -6.02
CA HIS A 111 3.77 -14.88 -6.39
C HIS A 111 2.43 -15.41 -5.85
N ALA A 112 2.12 -16.69 -6.06
CA ALA A 112 0.91 -17.33 -5.53
C ALA A 112 0.88 -17.28 -3.99
N TYR A 113 2.01 -17.58 -3.31
CA TYR A 113 2.13 -17.47 -1.86
C TYR A 113 1.81 -16.06 -1.35
N TRP A 114 2.39 -15.03 -1.97
CA TRP A 114 2.18 -13.65 -1.52
C TRP A 114 0.76 -13.15 -1.81
N LYS A 115 0.13 -13.57 -2.91
CA LYS A 115 -1.30 -13.32 -3.14
C LYS A 115 -2.15 -13.82 -1.97
N GLU A 116 -1.94 -15.06 -1.60
CA GLU A 116 -2.70 -15.69 -0.51
C GLU A 116 -2.40 -15.06 0.85
N TYR A 117 -1.13 -14.78 1.12
CA TYR A 117 -0.69 -14.14 2.36
C TYR A 117 -1.32 -12.75 2.53
N CYS A 118 -1.28 -11.91 1.49
CA CYS A 118 -1.84 -10.56 1.52
C CYS A 118 -3.37 -10.57 1.67
N MET A 119 -4.06 -11.49 0.98
CA MET A 119 -5.50 -11.69 1.15
C MET A 119 -5.84 -12.08 2.59
N ASN A 120 -5.15 -13.07 3.12
CA ASN A 120 -5.38 -13.55 4.49
C ASN A 120 -5.05 -12.48 5.54
N PHE A 121 -4.04 -11.63 5.30
CA PHE A 121 -3.75 -10.50 6.16
C PHE A 121 -4.95 -9.55 6.30
N LEU A 122 -5.60 -9.20 5.19
CA LEU A 122 -6.78 -8.32 5.19
C LEU A 122 -7.98 -8.99 5.87
N LEU A 123 -8.24 -10.26 5.57
CA LEU A 123 -9.32 -11.04 6.18
C LEU A 123 -9.13 -11.18 7.70
N ASN A 124 -7.91 -11.47 8.15
CA ASN A 124 -7.58 -11.62 9.57
C ASN A 124 -7.68 -10.31 10.36
N LEU A 125 -7.65 -9.16 9.69
CA LEU A 125 -7.85 -7.85 10.28
C LEU A 125 -9.30 -7.34 10.13
N GLY A 126 -10.22 -8.19 9.68
CA GLY A 126 -11.65 -7.94 9.77
C GLY A 126 -12.32 -7.44 8.49
N ILE A 127 -11.62 -7.36 7.36
CA ILE A 127 -12.30 -7.09 6.09
C ILE A 127 -13.07 -8.35 5.68
N ARG A 128 -14.35 -8.19 5.32
CA ARG A 128 -15.21 -9.29 4.88
C ARG A 128 -14.80 -9.80 3.51
N LYS A 129 -14.86 -11.11 3.32
CA LYS A 129 -14.42 -11.76 2.09
C LYS A 129 -15.20 -11.29 0.86
N GLU A 130 -16.50 -11.03 0.98
CA GLU A 130 -17.36 -10.53 -0.08
C GLU A 130 -16.99 -9.12 -0.57
N ASN A 131 -16.22 -8.37 0.24
CA ASN A 131 -15.73 -7.04 -0.08
C ASN A 131 -14.33 -7.05 -0.71
N LEU A 132 -13.73 -8.22 -0.89
CA LEU A 132 -12.42 -8.42 -1.50
C LEU A 132 -12.53 -9.34 -2.72
N ARG A 133 -11.71 -9.08 -3.72
CA ARG A 133 -11.52 -10.01 -4.85
C ARG A 133 -10.11 -9.91 -5.41
N PHE A 134 -9.67 -10.98 -6.07
CA PHE A 134 -8.49 -10.92 -6.92
C PHE A 134 -8.87 -10.43 -8.32
N ARG A 135 -7.96 -9.64 -8.90
CA ARG A 135 -7.95 -9.27 -10.30
C ARG A 135 -6.58 -9.59 -10.87
N ASP A 136 -6.46 -10.71 -11.55
CA ASP A 136 -5.24 -11.04 -12.29
C ASP A 136 -5.16 -10.19 -13.57
N HIS A 137 -3.99 -9.65 -13.88
CA HIS A 137 -3.77 -8.89 -15.11
C HIS A 137 -3.67 -9.81 -16.30
N SER A 138 -4.29 -9.42 -17.41
CA SER A 138 -4.12 -10.11 -18.69
C SER A 138 -2.72 -9.87 -19.25
N PRO A 139 -2.22 -10.72 -20.17
CA PRO A 139 -0.89 -10.53 -20.77
C PRO A 139 -0.69 -9.15 -21.42
N GLU A 140 -1.76 -8.51 -21.91
CA GLU A 140 -1.74 -7.19 -22.54
C GLU A 140 -1.65 -6.06 -21.51
N GLU A 141 -2.04 -6.32 -20.26
CA GLU A 141 -1.99 -5.36 -19.15
C GLU A 141 -0.68 -5.43 -18.38
N LEU A 142 0.07 -6.55 -18.49
CA LEU A 142 1.32 -6.70 -17.78
C LEU A 142 2.33 -5.63 -18.17
N ALA A 143 3.02 -5.11 -17.16
CA ALA A 143 4.21 -4.31 -17.41
C ALA A 143 5.28 -5.15 -18.12
N PHE A 144 6.08 -4.54 -18.97
CA PHE A 144 7.08 -5.22 -19.79
C PHE A 144 8.15 -5.99 -18.98
N TYR A 145 8.27 -5.71 -17.70
CA TYR A 145 9.20 -6.36 -16.76
C TYR A 145 8.52 -7.45 -15.92
N SER A 146 7.22 -7.65 -16.05
CA SER A 146 6.45 -8.53 -15.16
C SER A 146 6.03 -9.82 -15.86
N ASN A 147 6.21 -10.96 -15.20
CA ASN A 147 5.67 -12.26 -15.63
C ASN A 147 4.23 -12.46 -15.16
N ALA A 148 3.86 -11.90 -14.02
CA ALA A 148 2.53 -12.00 -13.44
C ALA A 148 2.26 -10.79 -12.54
N THR A 149 1.05 -10.28 -12.58
CA THR A 149 0.58 -9.24 -11.66
C THR A 149 -0.85 -9.54 -11.27
N ALA A 150 -1.16 -9.38 -10.00
CA ALA A 150 -2.52 -9.49 -9.49
C ALA A 150 -2.78 -8.35 -8.50
N ASP A 151 -3.99 -7.79 -8.55
CA ASP A 151 -4.48 -6.86 -7.56
C ASP A 151 -5.43 -7.57 -6.60
N ILE A 152 -5.35 -7.20 -5.32
CA ILE A 152 -6.47 -7.37 -4.41
C ILE A 152 -7.28 -6.09 -4.48
N GLU A 153 -8.53 -6.19 -4.92
CA GLU A 153 -9.45 -5.06 -4.96
C GLU A 153 -10.42 -5.12 -3.78
N PHE A 154 -10.78 -3.94 -3.27
CA PHE A 154 -11.80 -3.73 -2.25
C PHE A 154 -12.96 -2.93 -2.81
N VAL A 155 -14.19 -3.20 -2.32
CA VAL A 155 -15.39 -2.47 -2.72
C VAL A 155 -15.53 -1.19 -1.88
N PHE A 156 -15.01 -0.10 -2.39
CA PHE A 156 -15.19 1.23 -1.80
C PHE A 156 -16.60 1.78 -2.11
N PRO A 157 -17.06 2.86 -1.45
CA PRO A 157 -18.34 3.49 -1.75
C PRO A 157 -18.50 3.96 -3.20
N PHE A 158 -17.38 4.17 -3.90
CA PHE A 158 -17.34 4.57 -5.31
C PHE A 158 -17.12 3.39 -6.28
N GLY A 159 -17.12 2.15 -5.80
CA GLY A 159 -16.94 0.91 -6.57
C GLY A 159 -15.65 0.18 -6.25
N TRP A 160 -15.37 -0.87 -7.04
CA TRP A 160 -14.15 -1.66 -6.89
C TRP A 160 -12.92 -0.82 -7.17
N GLY A 161 -11.94 -0.91 -6.29
CA GLY A 161 -10.65 -0.22 -6.42
C GLY A 161 -9.51 -1.08 -5.90
N GLU A 162 -8.37 -0.95 -6.55
CA GLU A 162 -7.13 -1.60 -6.17
C GLU A 162 -6.75 -1.22 -4.75
N LEU A 163 -6.50 -2.22 -3.92
CA LEU A 163 -6.04 -2.06 -2.55
C LEU A 163 -4.59 -2.51 -2.38
N TRP A 164 -4.19 -3.60 -3.01
CA TRP A 164 -2.86 -4.19 -2.87
C TRP A 164 -2.44 -4.84 -4.18
N GLY A 165 -1.37 -4.37 -4.79
CA GLY A 165 -0.76 -4.98 -5.96
C GLY A 165 0.28 -6.03 -5.57
N ILE A 166 0.33 -7.15 -6.28
CA ILE A 166 1.36 -8.17 -6.13
C ILE A 166 1.92 -8.46 -7.53
N ALA A 167 3.17 -8.08 -7.78
CA ALA A 167 3.83 -8.23 -9.07
C ALA A 167 5.04 -9.18 -8.98
N ASP A 168 5.18 -10.04 -9.96
CA ASP A 168 6.44 -10.71 -10.25
C ASP A 168 7.23 -9.82 -11.22
N ARG A 169 8.26 -9.16 -10.71
CA ARG A 169 9.10 -8.19 -11.44
C ARG A 169 10.30 -8.86 -12.12
N THR A 170 10.41 -10.17 -12.04
CA THR A 170 11.55 -10.93 -12.55
C THR A 170 12.89 -10.43 -11.99
N ASP A 171 13.97 -10.47 -12.75
CA ASP A 171 15.27 -9.88 -12.39
C ASP A 171 15.50 -8.48 -12.98
N TYR A 172 14.46 -7.89 -13.55
CA TYR A 172 14.56 -6.67 -14.34
C TYR A 172 15.24 -5.52 -13.59
N ASP A 173 14.74 -5.18 -12.41
CA ASP A 173 15.26 -4.03 -11.66
C ASP A 173 16.72 -4.23 -11.25
N LEU A 174 17.07 -5.40 -10.72
CA LEU A 174 18.46 -5.71 -10.36
C LEU A 174 19.39 -5.65 -11.58
N LYS A 175 18.97 -6.14 -12.75
CA LYS A 175 19.72 -6.03 -14.00
C LYS A 175 19.91 -4.59 -14.45
N GLN A 176 18.87 -3.75 -14.35
CA GLN A 176 18.97 -2.32 -14.67
C GLN A 176 19.97 -1.62 -13.73
N HIS A 177 19.92 -1.91 -12.44
CA HIS A 177 20.89 -1.38 -11.48
C HIS A 177 22.32 -1.86 -11.78
N MET A 178 22.52 -3.11 -12.21
CA MET A 178 23.82 -3.63 -12.64
C MET A 178 24.32 -2.86 -13.87
N GLU A 179 23.49 -2.72 -14.89
CA GLU A 179 23.85 -2.06 -16.16
C GLU A 179 24.27 -0.61 -15.95
N HIS A 180 23.49 0.14 -15.16
CA HIS A 180 23.73 1.57 -14.96
C HIS A 180 24.79 1.90 -13.91
N SER A 181 25.00 1.04 -12.91
CA SER A 181 26.02 1.28 -11.87
C SER A 181 27.35 0.60 -12.13
N GLY A 182 27.39 -0.43 -12.97
CA GLY A 182 28.54 -1.32 -13.13
C GLY A 182 28.79 -2.28 -11.95
N GLU A 183 27.93 -2.25 -10.92
CA GLU A 183 28.06 -3.10 -9.74
C GLU A 183 27.24 -4.38 -9.88
N SER A 184 27.84 -5.54 -9.55
CA SER A 184 27.14 -6.83 -9.63
C SER A 184 26.09 -6.97 -8.54
N MET A 185 24.83 -7.25 -8.94
CA MET A 185 23.73 -7.63 -8.05
C MET A 185 23.51 -9.15 -7.99
N GLU A 186 24.40 -9.94 -8.59
CA GLU A 186 24.33 -11.40 -8.54
C GLU A 186 24.38 -11.93 -7.10
N TYR A 187 23.58 -12.93 -6.83
CA TYR A 187 23.66 -13.74 -5.61
C TYR A 187 24.46 -15.01 -5.89
N MET A 188 25.33 -15.38 -4.97
CA MET A 188 26.01 -16.67 -4.96
C MET A 188 25.31 -17.57 -3.96
N ASP A 189 24.70 -18.64 -4.43
CA ASP A 189 24.11 -19.64 -3.53
C ASP A 189 25.21 -20.42 -2.80
N PRO A 190 25.27 -20.38 -1.46
CA PRO A 190 26.32 -21.04 -0.70
C PRO A 190 26.19 -22.56 -0.66
N ILE A 191 25.08 -23.12 -1.14
CA ILE A 191 24.83 -24.58 -1.18
C ILE A 191 25.22 -25.14 -2.54
N THR A 192 24.73 -24.53 -3.63
CA THR A 192 24.95 -25.00 -5.00
C THR A 192 26.21 -24.42 -5.64
N ASN A 193 26.74 -23.31 -5.09
CA ASN A 193 27.79 -22.46 -5.68
C ASN A 193 27.39 -21.86 -7.04
N GLU A 194 26.13 -21.83 -7.37
CA GLU A 194 25.61 -21.18 -8.57
C GLU A 194 25.45 -19.67 -8.34
N LYS A 195 25.70 -18.90 -9.41
CA LYS A 195 25.46 -17.46 -9.43
C LYS A 195 24.26 -17.16 -10.29
N TYR A 196 23.39 -16.31 -9.78
CA TYR A 196 22.23 -15.80 -10.52
C TYR A 196 21.82 -14.41 -10.03
N VAL A 197 21.11 -13.67 -10.87
CA VAL A 197 20.39 -12.48 -10.44
C VAL A 197 19.05 -12.92 -9.88
N PRO A 198 18.72 -12.64 -8.61
CA PRO A 198 17.43 -13.04 -8.03
C PRO A 198 16.25 -12.43 -8.78
N TYR A 199 15.15 -13.17 -8.83
CA TYR A 199 13.85 -12.64 -9.20
C TYR A 199 13.20 -11.94 -8.00
N CYS A 200 12.30 -11.03 -8.25
CA CYS A 200 11.66 -10.21 -7.23
C CYS A 200 10.14 -10.31 -7.30
N ILE A 201 9.51 -10.63 -6.18
CA ILE A 201 8.06 -10.51 -6.00
C ILE A 201 7.79 -9.28 -5.14
N GLU A 202 6.94 -8.38 -5.63
CA GLU A 202 6.62 -7.11 -5.01
C GLU A 202 5.15 -7.08 -4.55
N PRO A 203 4.84 -7.33 -3.30
CA PRO A 203 3.61 -6.86 -2.67
C PRO A 203 3.75 -5.37 -2.32
N SER A 204 2.87 -4.53 -2.89
CA SER A 204 2.89 -3.07 -2.73
C SER A 204 1.50 -2.53 -2.43
N LEU A 205 1.38 -1.71 -1.38
CA LEU A 205 0.13 -1.05 -1.01
C LEU A 205 0.34 0.40 -0.57
N GLY A 206 -0.70 1.22 -0.73
CA GLY A 206 -0.78 2.54 -0.14
C GLY A 206 -1.34 2.47 1.28
N ALA A 207 -0.56 2.91 2.29
CA ALA A 207 -0.99 2.86 3.69
C ALA A 207 -2.26 3.68 3.93
N ASP A 208 -2.36 4.86 3.30
CA ASP A 208 -3.53 5.73 3.38
C ASP A 208 -4.78 5.06 2.77
N ARG A 209 -4.61 4.32 1.66
CA ARG A 209 -5.70 3.61 0.98
C ARG A 209 -6.18 2.41 1.79
N VAL A 210 -5.28 1.66 2.40
CA VAL A 210 -5.61 0.55 3.29
C VAL A 210 -6.31 1.04 4.55
N ALA A 211 -5.84 2.15 5.15
CA ALA A 211 -6.53 2.78 6.28
C ALA A 211 -7.96 3.19 5.91
N LEU A 212 -8.17 3.79 4.72
CA LEU A 212 -9.50 4.11 4.22
C LEU A 212 -10.37 2.85 4.08
N ALA A 213 -9.83 1.75 3.54
CA ALA A 213 -10.59 0.51 3.40
C ALA A 213 -11.05 -0.04 4.76
N PHE A 214 -10.18 -0.06 5.77
CA PHE A 214 -10.56 -0.47 7.14
C PHE A 214 -11.60 0.45 7.77
N LEU A 215 -11.53 1.77 7.53
CA LEU A 215 -12.55 2.71 8.01
C LEU A 215 -13.90 2.49 7.33
N VAL A 216 -13.90 2.27 6.00
CA VAL A 216 -15.12 1.97 5.24
C VAL A 216 -15.74 0.66 5.70
N GLU A 217 -14.92 -0.39 5.90
CA GLU A 217 -15.40 -1.70 6.37
C GLU A 217 -15.99 -1.64 7.77
N ALA A 218 -15.42 -0.81 8.64
CA ALA A 218 -15.83 -0.72 10.03
C ALA A 218 -17.04 0.21 10.26
N TYR A 219 -17.36 1.08 9.30
CA TYR A 219 -18.46 2.03 9.43
C TYR A 219 -19.82 1.33 9.39
N ASP A 220 -20.68 1.65 10.36
CA ASP A 220 -22.05 1.17 10.43
C ASP A 220 -22.99 2.23 11.00
N GLU A 221 -24.25 2.23 10.55
CA GLU A 221 -25.32 3.06 11.06
C GLU A 221 -26.37 2.16 11.73
N GLU A 222 -26.36 2.12 13.06
CA GLU A 222 -27.28 1.31 13.84
C GLU A 222 -28.58 2.09 14.13
N GLU A 223 -29.72 1.45 13.87
CA GLU A 223 -31.03 1.97 14.30
C GLU A 223 -31.26 1.65 15.78
N LEU A 224 -31.64 2.65 16.57
CA LEU A 224 -31.96 2.53 17.98
C LEU A 224 -33.45 2.33 18.21
N GLU A 225 -33.83 1.80 19.37
CA GLU A 225 -35.23 1.79 19.81
C GLU A 225 -35.77 3.25 19.92
N GLY A 226 -36.78 3.56 19.10
CA GLY A 226 -37.35 4.93 19.01
C GLY A 226 -37.10 5.62 17.66
N GLY A 227 -36.37 5.04 16.75
CA GLY A 227 -36.12 5.51 15.38
C GLY A 227 -34.96 6.48 15.25
N ASP A 228 -34.18 6.69 16.30
CA ASP A 228 -32.90 7.39 16.23
C ASP A 228 -31.83 6.48 15.62
N THR A 229 -30.80 7.07 15.01
CA THR A 229 -29.64 6.34 14.46
C THR A 229 -28.36 6.76 15.17
N ARG A 230 -27.41 5.84 15.27
CA ARG A 230 -26.05 6.17 15.70
C ARG A 230 -25.02 5.58 14.74
N VAL A 231 -23.92 6.30 14.56
CA VAL A 231 -22.75 5.81 13.82
C VAL A 231 -21.85 5.01 14.76
N VAL A 232 -21.49 3.82 14.34
CA VAL A 232 -20.56 2.94 15.07
C VAL A 232 -19.41 2.54 14.15
N MET A 233 -18.20 2.43 14.72
CA MET A 233 -17.02 1.92 14.02
C MET A 233 -16.65 0.56 14.56
N HIS A 234 -17.00 -0.50 13.84
CA HIS A 234 -16.70 -1.90 14.19
C HIS A 234 -15.26 -2.27 13.82
N LEU A 235 -14.30 -1.51 14.34
CA LEU A 235 -12.88 -1.79 14.09
C LEU A 235 -12.45 -3.11 14.71
N HIS A 236 -11.68 -3.89 13.95
CA HIS A 236 -11.01 -5.07 14.51
C HIS A 236 -10.15 -4.68 15.72
N PRO A 237 -10.14 -5.45 16.83
CA PRO A 237 -9.43 -5.08 18.06
C PRO A 237 -7.94 -4.78 17.86
N ALA A 238 -7.28 -5.43 16.89
CA ALA A 238 -5.89 -5.12 16.56
C ALA A 238 -5.71 -3.72 15.95
N LEU A 239 -6.72 -3.18 15.26
CA LEU A 239 -6.68 -1.88 14.58
C LEU A 239 -7.27 -0.75 15.43
N ALA A 240 -8.17 -1.06 16.36
CA ALA A 240 -8.78 -0.05 17.22
C ALA A 240 -7.71 0.76 17.96
N PRO A 241 -7.69 2.11 17.86
CA PRO A 241 -6.66 2.94 18.50
C PRO A 241 -6.75 2.85 20.03
N ILE A 242 -7.98 2.78 20.57
CA ILE A 242 -8.24 2.56 22.00
C ILE A 242 -8.69 1.11 22.18
N LYS A 243 -7.98 0.37 23.04
CA LYS A 243 -8.25 -1.06 23.26
C LYS A 243 -9.28 -1.31 24.34
N ALA A 244 -9.40 -0.41 25.29
CA ALA A 244 -10.39 -0.46 26.36
C ALA A 244 -10.69 0.95 26.88
N ALA A 245 -11.93 1.19 27.24
CA ALA A 245 -12.33 2.38 27.99
C ALA A 245 -12.92 1.96 29.35
N VAL A 246 -12.53 2.64 30.41
CA VAL A 246 -13.07 2.43 31.75
C VAL A 246 -14.00 3.56 32.07
N LEU A 247 -15.30 3.24 32.12
CA LEU A 247 -16.41 4.18 32.26
C LEU A 247 -17.21 3.85 33.53
N PRO A 248 -16.91 4.47 34.69
CA PRO A 248 -17.68 4.18 35.92
C PRO A 248 -19.12 4.69 35.83
N LEU A 249 -20.08 3.84 36.17
CA LEU A 249 -21.51 4.17 36.18
C LEU A 249 -21.86 5.32 37.11
N SER A 250 -21.05 5.58 38.12
CA SER A 250 -21.22 6.69 39.05
C SER A 250 -19.91 7.10 39.68
N LYS A 251 -19.81 8.33 40.14
CA LYS A 251 -18.63 8.85 40.84
C LYS A 251 -18.25 8.10 42.12
N LYS A 252 -19.19 7.35 42.71
CA LYS A 252 -18.90 6.48 43.87
C LYS A 252 -18.00 5.29 43.54
N LEU A 253 -17.92 4.94 42.25
CA LEU A 253 -17.11 3.82 41.76
C LEU A 253 -15.74 4.27 41.22
N ASP A 254 -15.43 5.55 41.32
CA ASP A 254 -14.26 6.19 40.72
C ASP A 254 -12.92 5.55 41.20
N GLU A 255 -12.78 5.29 42.49
CA GLU A 255 -11.59 4.69 43.06
C GLU A 255 -11.33 3.27 42.48
N GLY A 256 -12.37 2.44 42.44
CA GLY A 256 -12.25 1.09 41.87
C GLY A 256 -12.01 1.12 40.35
N ALA A 257 -12.66 2.03 39.64
CA ALA A 257 -12.49 2.21 38.19
C ALA A 257 -11.08 2.71 37.85
N THR A 258 -10.53 3.65 38.63
CA THR A 258 -9.16 4.12 38.50
C THR A 258 -8.16 2.97 38.68
N ALA A 259 -8.36 2.13 39.68
CA ALA A 259 -7.49 0.96 39.88
C ALA A 259 -7.50 -0.02 38.70
N VAL A 260 -8.67 -0.23 38.07
CA VAL A 260 -8.79 -1.03 36.85
C VAL A 260 -8.08 -0.37 35.68
N TYR A 261 -8.29 0.93 35.48
CA TYR A 261 -7.62 1.70 34.44
C TYR A 261 -6.09 1.62 34.56
N GLU A 262 -5.55 1.83 35.78
CA GLU A 262 -4.12 1.75 36.04
C GLU A 262 -3.51 0.37 35.73
N GLN A 263 -4.26 -0.70 35.89
CA GLN A 263 -3.83 -2.05 35.51
C GLN A 263 -3.84 -2.26 33.99
N LEU A 264 -4.91 -1.82 33.32
CA LEU A 264 -5.08 -2.00 31.87
C LEU A 264 -4.12 -1.12 31.08
N SER A 265 -3.93 0.14 31.50
CA SER A 265 -3.07 1.12 30.81
C SER A 265 -1.59 0.73 30.76
N LYS A 266 -1.13 -0.17 31.64
CA LYS A 266 0.21 -0.77 31.58
C LYS A 266 0.42 -1.70 30.38
N LYS A 267 -0.66 -2.21 29.79
CA LYS A 267 -0.61 -3.23 28.75
C LYS A 267 -1.26 -2.76 27.42
N PHE A 268 -2.20 -1.85 27.52
CA PHE A 268 -3.02 -1.43 26.39
C PHE A 268 -3.15 0.10 26.35
N ASN A 269 -3.41 0.64 25.17
CA ASN A 269 -3.85 2.03 25.05
C ASN A 269 -5.31 2.09 25.52
N CYS A 270 -5.53 2.78 26.64
CA CYS A 270 -6.81 2.83 27.32
C CYS A 270 -7.26 4.27 27.55
N GLU A 271 -8.57 4.48 27.60
CA GLU A 271 -9.19 5.72 28.03
C GLU A 271 -9.90 5.56 29.38
N TYR A 272 -10.01 6.65 30.11
CA TYR A 272 -10.78 6.75 31.34
C TYR A 272 -11.69 7.98 31.25
N ASP A 273 -12.98 7.82 31.46
CA ASP A 273 -13.91 8.93 31.53
C ASP A 273 -14.95 8.68 32.64
N ASN A 274 -14.96 9.62 33.62
CA ASN A 274 -15.92 9.65 34.71
C ASN A 274 -16.85 10.86 34.63
N ALA A 275 -16.81 11.64 33.54
CA ALA A 275 -17.58 12.89 33.39
C ALA A 275 -18.98 12.67 32.80
N GLY A 276 -19.23 11.54 32.16
CA GLY A 276 -20.51 11.22 31.55
C GLY A 276 -21.59 10.81 32.57
N SER A 277 -22.84 11.12 32.26
CA SER A 277 -24.02 10.43 32.80
C SER A 277 -24.50 9.45 31.74
N ILE A 278 -24.77 8.22 32.12
CA ILE A 278 -25.43 7.23 31.26
C ILE A 278 -26.91 7.58 31.12
#